data_58d3cc26660df8f012c78869b3fcc626
#
_entry.id   58d3cc26660df8f012c78869b3fcc626
#
_cell.length_a   1.000
_cell.length_b   1.000
_cell.length_c   1.000
_cell.angle_alpha   90.00
_cell.angle_beta   90.00
_cell.angle_gamma   90.00
#
_symmetry.space_group_name_H-M   'P 1'
#
loop_
_entity.id
_entity.type
_entity.pdbx_description
1 polymer ?
#
loop_
_entity_poly.entity_id
_entity_poly.type
_entity_poly.pdbx_seq_one_letter_code
_entity_poly.pdbx_strand_id
1 'polypeptide(L)'
;MKIIKQFPLIILIAIFLISCKTSTNKEYPINNLEKKIEKNHNSEKKRMEIKFSCGEDGISEYLDDGWNIIREDSQEKICTWKSVPATKNCNMEKDKGCKITQPDKIGEEKIYLLEK
;
A
#
# COMPACT_ATOMS: atom_id res chain seq x y z
N MET A 1 -43.83 28.36 -23.47
CA MET A 1 -42.53 29.04 -23.28
C MET A 1 -41.86 28.44 -22.07
N LYS A 2 -40.81 27.58 -22.29
CA LYS A 2 -39.99 26.99 -21.22
C LYS A 2 -38.71 27.80 -21.11
N ILE A 3 -38.59 28.63 -20.10
CA ILE A 3 -37.38 29.37 -19.78
C ILE A 3 -36.47 28.42 -19.04
N ILE A 4 -35.42 27.96 -19.73
CA ILE A 4 -34.38 27.11 -19.20
C ILE A 4 -33.49 27.96 -18.26
N LYS A 5 -33.57 27.69 -16.97
CA LYS A 5 -32.67 28.26 -15.95
C LYS A 5 -31.25 27.67 -16.11
N GLN A 6 -30.44 28.28 -16.96
CA GLN A 6 -29.01 27.94 -17.11
C GLN A 6 -28.11 28.91 -16.33
N PHE A 7 -28.32 29.11 -15.05
CA PHE A 7 -27.52 30.07 -14.29
C PHE A 7 -26.80 29.59 -13.01
N PRO A 8 -26.61 28.31 -12.70
CA PRO A 8 -25.73 28.00 -11.57
C PRO A 8 -24.35 27.43 -11.93
N LEU A 9 -24.07 27.16 -13.22
CA LEU A 9 -22.79 26.47 -13.56
C LEU A 9 -21.60 27.42 -13.74
N ILE A 10 -21.85 28.69 -14.04
CA ILE A 10 -20.78 29.68 -14.29
C ILE A 10 -20.15 30.23 -13.00
N ILE A 11 -20.91 30.23 -11.89
CA ILE A 11 -20.42 30.75 -10.60
C ILE A 11 -19.47 29.79 -9.90
N LEU A 12 -19.54 28.49 -10.16
CA LEU A 12 -18.68 27.46 -9.53
C LEU A 12 -17.27 27.43 -10.12
N ILE A 13 -17.07 27.93 -11.35
CA ILE A 13 -15.73 27.93 -12.01
C ILE A 13 -14.88 29.13 -11.56
N ALA A 14 -15.52 30.20 -11.07
CA ALA A 14 -14.77 31.40 -10.64
C ALA A 14 -14.10 31.28 -9.27
N ILE A 15 -14.46 30.27 -8.45
CA ILE A 15 -13.92 30.11 -7.10
C ILE A 15 -12.60 29.29 -7.08
N PHE A 16 -12.29 28.56 -8.16
CA PHE A 16 -11.09 27.71 -8.21
C PHE A 16 -9.80 28.41 -8.68
N LEU A 17 -9.86 29.69 -9.09
CA LEU A 17 -8.70 30.40 -9.64
C LEU A 17 -8.00 31.37 -8.67
N ILE A 18 -8.41 31.42 -7.38
CA ILE A 18 -7.79 32.31 -6.38
C ILE A 18 -7.13 31.52 -5.27
N SER A 19 -6.20 30.66 -5.61
CA SER A 19 -5.35 30.01 -4.60
C SER A 19 -3.93 29.73 -5.10
N CYS A 20 -3.35 30.69 -5.82
CA CYS A 20 -1.91 30.74 -6.03
C CYS A 20 -1.36 31.92 -5.22
N LYS A 21 -1.15 31.72 -3.91
CA LYS A 21 -0.36 32.65 -3.10
C LYS A 21 1.11 32.42 -3.37
N THR A 22 1.70 33.34 -4.10
CA THR A 22 3.13 33.60 -4.22
C THR A 22 3.80 33.58 -2.84
N SER A 23 4.73 32.64 -2.66
CA SER A 23 5.67 32.63 -1.54
C SER A 23 6.68 33.77 -1.78
N THR A 24 6.54 34.86 -1.04
CA THR A 24 7.56 35.92 -0.98
C THR A 24 8.73 35.42 -0.15
N ASN A 25 9.87 35.23 -0.81
CA ASN A 25 11.16 35.05 -0.16
C ASN A 25 11.47 36.28 0.72
N LYS A 26 11.41 36.12 2.04
CA LYS A 26 12.04 37.06 2.97
C LYS A 26 13.52 36.69 3.06
N GLU A 27 14.32 37.54 2.48
CA GLU A 27 15.76 37.60 2.65
C GLU A 27 16.08 37.98 4.11
N TYR A 28 16.69 37.06 4.88
CA TYR A 28 17.20 37.35 6.22
C TYR A 28 18.69 37.69 6.12
N PRO A 29 19.18 38.73 6.83
CA PRO A 29 20.58 39.09 6.82
C PRO A 29 21.43 38.04 7.51
N ILE A 30 22.49 37.63 6.84
CA ILE A 30 23.51 36.71 7.29
C ILE A 30 24.35 37.41 8.35
N ASN A 31 24.08 37.13 9.63
CA ASN A 31 25.04 37.43 10.69
C ASN A 31 25.79 36.16 11.05
N ASN A 32 27.10 36.25 10.87
CA ASN A 32 28.10 35.29 11.31
C ASN A 32 27.83 34.78 12.71
N LEU A 33 27.48 33.47 12.83
CA LEU A 33 27.66 32.75 14.08
C LEU A 33 28.27 31.40 13.76
N GLU A 34 29.35 31.11 14.44
CA GLU A 34 30.26 30.02 14.37
C GLU A 34 29.61 28.66 13.99
N LYS A 35 30.20 28.08 13.00
CA LYS A 35 30.00 26.74 12.46
C LYS A 35 30.27 25.68 13.54
N LYS A 36 29.31 25.44 14.43
CA LYS A 36 29.23 24.19 15.17
C LYS A 36 28.76 23.13 14.20
N ILE A 37 29.71 22.42 13.60
CA ILE A 37 29.44 21.22 12.83
C ILE A 37 28.92 20.17 13.80
N GLU A 38 27.63 20.18 14.08
CA GLU A 38 26.93 19.02 14.56
C GLU A 38 27.01 18.01 13.41
N LYS A 39 27.90 17.03 13.56
CA LYS A 39 27.85 15.80 12.80
C LYS A 39 26.53 15.13 13.12
N ASN A 40 25.50 15.52 12.39
CA ASN A 40 24.24 14.80 12.34
C ASN A 40 24.59 13.46 11.70
N HIS A 41 24.88 12.48 12.54
CA HIS A 41 25.05 11.09 12.20
C HIS A 41 23.65 10.58 11.84
N ASN A 42 23.17 11.00 10.66
CA ASN A 42 21.94 10.50 10.08
C ASN A 42 22.23 9.05 9.72
N SER A 43 22.14 8.17 10.73
CA SER A 43 22.10 6.73 10.52
C SER A 43 20.90 6.47 9.63
N GLU A 44 21.15 6.24 8.35
CA GLU A 44 20.14 5.93 7.35
C GLU A 44 19.48 4.61 7.78
N LYS A 45 18.31 4.72 8.42
CA LYS A 45 17.56 3.58 8.90
C LYS A 45 17.12 2.74 7.71
N LYS A 46 17.56 1.50 7.67
CA LYS A 46 17.10 0.51 6.69
C LYS A 46 15.69 0.06 7.02
N ARG A 47 14.83 0.01 6.01
CA ARG A 47 13.47 -0.54 6.12
C ARG A 47 13.24 -1.62 5.08
N MET A 48 12.47 -2.64 5.45
CA MET A 48 12.05 -3.70 4.54
C MET A 48 10.67 -4.21 4.90
N GLU A 49 9.93 -4.66 3.90
CA GLU A 49 8.65 -5.36 4.06
C GLU A 49 8.85 -6.84 3.76
N ILE A 50 8.36 -7.69 4.64
CA ILE A 50 8.37 -9.14 4.47
C ILE A 50 6.97 -9.71 4.67
N LYS A 51 6.69 -10.84 4.03
CA LYS A 51 5.37 -11.49 4.05
C LYS A 51 5.53 -12.97 4.30
N PHE A 52 4.68 -13.48 5.18
CA PHE A 52 4.52 -14.90 5.43
C PHE A 52 3.08 -15.30 5.16
N SER A 53 2.88 -16.39 4.43
CA SER A 53 1.56 -16.79 3.96
C SER A 53 1.23 -18.21 4.37
N CYS A 54 -0.06 -18.47 4.63
CA CYS A 54 -0.57 -19.84 4.74
C CYS A 54 0.12 -20.69 5.84
N GLY A 55 0.48 -20.06 6.96
CA GLY A 55 1.13 -20.74 8.09
C GLY A 55 2.66 -20.79 8.00
N GLU A 56 3.25 -20.14 7.00
CA GLU A 56 4.69 -19.86 7.03
C GLU A 56 5.01 -18.94 8.21
N ASP A 57 6.14 -19.15 8.83
CA ASP A 57 6.67 -18.32 9.91
C ASP A 57 8.21 -18.30 9.81
N GLY A 58 8.79 -17.13 9.96
CA GLY A 58 10.24 -16.92 9.84
C GLY A 58 10.67 -15.57 10.40
N ILE A 59 9.75 -14.87 11.09
CA ILE A 59 10.03 -13.54 11.64
C ILE A 59 11.17 -13.56 12.65
N SER A 60 11.34 -14.66 13.40
CA SER A 60 12.39 -14.81 14.41
C SER A 60 13.79 -14.64 13.83
N GLU A 61 14.05 -15.12 12.62
CA GLU A 61 15.36 -14.98 11.97
C GLU A 61 15.74 -13.51 11.75
N TYR A 62 14.74 -12.68 11.39
CA TYR A 62 14.98 -11.24 11.22
C TYR A 62 15.19 -10.53 12.54
N LEU A 63 14.44 -10.91 13.60
CA LEU A 63 14.61 -10.35 14.93
C LEU A 63 15.99 -10.67 15.51
N ASP A 64 16.46 -11.91 15.32
CA ASP A 64 17.78 -12.37 15.76
C ASP A 64 18.90 -11.63 14.98
N ASP A 65 18.66 -11.26 13.73
CA ASP A 65 19.55 -10.43 12.91
C ASP A 65 19.49 -8.93 13.26
N GLY A 66 18.69 -8.55 14.26
CA GLY A 66 18.61 -7.19 14.80
C GLY A 66 17.62 -6.25 14.10
N TRP A 67 16.65 -6.81 13.35
CA TRP A 67 15.54 -6.06 12.83
C TRP A 67 14.46 -5.87 13.90
N ASN A 68 13.76 -4.75 13.85
CA ASN A 68 12.64 -4.44 14.73
C ASN A 68 11.35 -4.33 13.93
N ILE A 69 10.27 -4.91 14.42
CA ILE A 69 8.95 -4.77 13.82
C ILE A 69 8.42 -3.37 14.14
N ILE A 70 8.13 -2.57 13.11
CA ILE A 70 7.51 -1.25 13.26
C ILE A 70 6.05 -1.25 12.85
N ARG A 71 5.61 -2.25 12.08
CA ARG A 71 4.20 -2.48 11.75
C ARG A 71 3.96 -3.95 11.43
N GLU A 72 2.81 -4.45 11.87
CA GLU A 72 2.28 -5.77 11.53
C GLU A 72 0.85 -5.59 11.00
N ASP A 73 0.57 -6.17 9.85
CA ASP A 73 -0.74 -6.24 9.23
C ASP A 73 -1.05 -7.68 8.88
N SER A 74 -2.33 -8.03 8.74
CA SER A 74 -2.75 -9.32 8.23
C SER A 74 -3.89 -9.19 7.25
N GLN A 75 -3.96 -10.13 6.29
CA GLN A 75 -5.03 -10.21 5.31
C GLN A 75 -5.34 -11.66 4.94
N GLU A 76 -6.56 -11.90 4.46
CA GLU A 76 -6.91 -13.22 3.93
C GLU A 76 -6.15 -13.51 2.64
N LYS A 77 -5.73 -14.78 2.49
CA LYS A 77 -5.07 -15.28 1.28
C LYS A 77 -5.55 -16.67 0.90
N ILE A 78 -5.74 -16.90 -0.38
CA ILE A 78 -6.03 -18.24 -0.87
C ILE A 78 -4.73 -19.05 -0.87
N CYS A 79 -4.68 -20.10 -0.05
CA CYS A 79 -3.49 -20.94 0.12
C CYS A 79 -3.44 -22.08 -0.88
N THR A 80 -4.57 -22.69 -1.18
CA THR A 80 -4.67 -23.77 -2.17
C THR A 80 -5.89 -23.61 -3.05
N TRP A 81 -5.78 -24.15 -4.26
CA TRP A 81 -6.83 -24.19 -5.25
C TRP A 81 -7.19 -25.63 -5.56
N LYS A 82 -8.46 -25.92 -5.84
CA LYS A 82 -8.92 -27.23 -6.32
C LYS A 82 -9.69 -27.11 -7.62
N SER A 83 -9.60 -28.15 -8.43
CA SER A 83 -10.42 -28.30 -9.63
C SER A 83 -11.67 -29.10 -9.29
N VAL A 84 -12.82 -28.60 -9.70
CA VAL A 84 -14.13 -29.26 -9.53
C VAL A 84 -14.85 -29.33 -10.87
N PRO A 85 -15.79 -30.29 -11.04
CA PRO A 85 -16.59 -30.36 -12.25
C PRO A 85 -17.45 -29.10 -12.41
N ALA A 86 -17.47 -28.51 -13.60
CA ALA A 86 -18.28 -27.33 -13.90
C ALA A 86 -19.80 -27.61 -13.86
N THR A 87 -20.20 -28.85 -14.13
CA THR A 87 -21.60 -29.33 -14.10
C THR A 87 -21.67 -30.73 -13.50
N LYS A 88 -22.86 -31.16 -13.08
CA LYS A 88 -23.08 -32.51 -12.53
C LYS A 88 -22.73 -33.64 -13.52
N ASN A 89 -22.80 -33.37 -14.83
CA ASN A 89 -22.54 -34.33 -15.87
C ASN A 89 -21.10 -34.29 -16.41
N CYS A 90 -20.25 -33.47 -15.81
CA CYS A 90 -18.85 -33.28 -16.17
C CYS A 90 -18.02 -34.47 -15.69
N ASN A 91 -17.38 -35.18 -16.60
CA ASN A 91 -16.35 -36.18 -16.31
C ASN A 91 -14.97 -35.55 -16.55
N MET A 92 -14.30 -35.08 -15.50
CA MET A 92 -13.00 -34.40 -15.61
C MET A 92 -11.87 -35.27 -16.16
N GLU A 93 -12.00 -36.60 -16.15
CA GLU A 93 -11.01 -37.51 -16.68
C GLU A 93 -11.11 -37.61 -18.25
N LYS A 94 -12.32 -37.51 -18.75
CA LYS A 94 -12.63 -37.64 -20.20
C LYS A 94 -12.64 -36.28 -20.90
N ASP A 95 -13.15 -35.26 -20.24
CA ASP A 95 -13.29 -33.90 -20.76
C ASP A 95 -12.53 -32.88 -19.90
N LYS A 96 -11.33 -32.57 -20.34
CA LYS A 96 -10.45 -31.60 -19.63
C LYS A 96 -11.02 -30.18 -19.62
N GLY A 97 -11.96 -29.85 -20.49
CA GLY A 97 -12.58 -28.53 -20.59
C GLY A 97 -13.72 -28.29 -19.62
N CYS A 98 -14.27 -29.36 -19.00
CA CYS A 98 -15.44 -29.23 -18.15
C CYS A 98 -15.13 -29.05 -16.67
N LYS A 99 -13.94 -28.56 -16.29
CA LYS A 99 -13.54 -28.28 -14.92
C LYS A 99 -13.38 -26.79 -14.68
N ILE A 100 -13.71 -26.37 -13.46
CA ILE A 100 -13.44 -25.02 -12.95
C ILE A 100 -12.50 -25.08 -11.76
N THR A 101 -11.71 -24.04 -11.56
CA THR A 101 -10.82 -23.90 -10.43
C THR A 101 -11.48 -22.99 -9.40
N GLN A 102 -11.52 -23.42 -8.15
CA GLN A 102 -12.05 -22.63 -7.03
C GLN A 102 -11.09 -22.67 -5.84
N PRO A 103 -11.15 -21.68 -4.94
CA PRO A 103 -10.39 -21.71 -3.69
C PRO A 103 -10.72 -22.99 -2.90
N ASP A 104 -9.68 -23.62 -2.33
CA ASP A 104 -9.82 -24.81 -1.48
C ASP A 104 -9.53 -24.46 -0.02
N LYS A 105 -8.38 -23.86 0.23
CA LYS A 105 -8.03 -23.39 1.58
C LYS A 105 -7.78 -21.88 1.53
N ILE A 106 -8.42 -21.18 2.45
CA ILE A 106 -8.17 -19.78 2.75
C ILE A 106 -7.38 -19.75 4.06
N GLY A 107 -6.32 -18.99 4.08
CA GLY A 107 -5.46 -18.77 5.24
C GLY A 107 -5.21 -17.29 5.45
N GLU A 108 -4.18 -16.99 6.21
CA GLU A 108 -3.75 -15.64 6.55
C GLU A 108 -2.38 -15.35 5.89
N GLU A 109 -2.21 -14.15 5.40
CA GLU A 109 -0.92 -13.57 5.03
C GLU A 109 -0.58 -12.48 6.05
N LYS A 110 0.53 -12.65 6.77
CA LYS A 110 1.08 -11.66 7.71
C LYS A 110 2.11 -10.81 6.98
N ILE A 111 2.01 -9.50 7.17
CA ILE A 111 2.87 -8.50 6.53
C ILE A 111 3.57 -7.72 7.64
N TYR A 112 4.90 -7.76 7.65
CA TYR A 112 5.72 -7.05 8.62
C TYR A 112 6.51 -5.95 7.93
N LEU A 113 6.47 -4.75 8.47
CA LEU A 113 7.41 -3.70 8.13
C LEU A 113 8.49 -3.65 9.21
N LEU A 114 9.74 -3.86 8.79
CA LEU A 114 10.90 -3.94 9.66
C LEU A 114 11.80 -2.72 9.49
N GLU A 115 12.50 -2.36 10.58
CA GLU A 115 13.52 -1.29 10.61
C GLU A 115 14.76 -1.78 11.36
N LYS A 116 15.96 -1.46 10.83
CA LYS A 116 17.26 -1.76 11.42
C LYS A 116 18.17 -0.52 11.40
#